data_5f1925a653bb3ad5352bd4dd283910b6
#
_entry.id   5f1925a653bb3ad5352bd4dd283910b6
#
_cell.length_a   1.000
_cell.length_b   1.000
_cell.length_c   1.000
_cell.angle_alpha   90.00
_cell.angle_beta   90.00
_cell.angle_gamma   90.00
#
_symmetry.space_group_name_H-M   'P 1'
#
loop_
_entity.id
_entity.type
_entity.pdbx_description
1 polymer ?
#
loop_
_entity_poly.entity_id
_entity_poly.type
_entity_poly.pdbx_seq_one_letter_code
_entity_poly.pdbx_strand_id
1 'polypeptide(L)'
;PTVDEREMWQVSMRHIAHEGRCFVVSACQVQDSPQSLGVEIANWPADRPLIAGGSVIVGPMGDVLAGPLRGEAGLLTAEIDTDDLIRARYDYDVVGHYARPDIFELTVDERAKPGVKFTA
;
A
#
# COMPACT_ATOMS: atom_id res chain seq x y z
N PRO A 1 6.53 -2.97 -8.63
CA PRO A 1 7.62 -2.19 -9.23
C PRO A 1 8.68 -3.12 -9.81
N THR A 2 9.22 -2.77 -10.98
CA THR A 2 10.28 -3.51 -11.66
C THR A 2 11.66 -3.29 -11.03
N VAL A 3 11.74 -2.51 -9.99
CA VAL A 3 12.94 -2.26 -9.19
C VAL A 3 12.74 -2.91 -7.83
N ASP A 4 13.82 -3.45 -7.26
CA ASP A 4 13.78 -4.06 -5.93
C ASP A 4 13.66 -2.97 -4.86
N GLU A 5 12.45 -2.57 -4.59
CA GLU A 5 12.09 -1.55 -3.60
C GLU A 5 11.58 -2.16 -2.30
N ARG A 6 12.06 -3.35 -1.94
CA ARG A 6 11.57 -4.12 -0.79
C ARG A 6 11.44 -3.31 0.48
N GLU A 7 12.50 -2.59 0.85
CA GLU A 7 12.52 -1.78 2.06
C GLU A 7 11.65 -0.52 1.91
N MET A 8 11.76 0.18 0.80
CA MET A 8 10.99 1.40 0.53
C MET A 8 9.48 1.12 0.52
N TRP A 9 9.09 -0.02 -0.06
CA TRP A 9 7.69 -0.44 -0.05
C TRP A 9 7.18 -0.66 1.37
N GLN A 10 7.92 -1.41 2.19
CA GLN A 10 7.55 -1.68 3.58
C GLN A 10 7.52 -0.40 4.43
N VAL A 11 8.51 0.46 4.25
CA VAL A 11 8.54 1.77 4.93
C VAL A 11 7.30 2.59 4.58
N SER A 12 6.93 2.65 3.30
CA SER A 12 5.76 3.41 2.84
C SER A 12 4.45 2.85 3.39
N MET A 13 4.26 1.53 3.39
CA MET A 13 3.03 0.91 3.91
C MET A 13 2.89 1.15 5.42
N ARG A 14 3.97 1.01 6.16
CA ARG A 14 3.99 1.26 7.60
C ARG A 14 3.79 2.74 7.93
N HIS A 15 4.40 3.64 7.17
CA HIS A 15 4.23 5.07 7.33
C HIS A 15 2.79 5.51 7.08
N ILE A 16 2.18 5.05 5.98
CA ILE A 16 0.78 5.36 5.65
C ILE A 16 -0.15 4.88 6.77
N ALA A 17 0.05 3.67 7.27
CA ALA A 17 -0.75 3.12 8.36
C ALA A 17 -0.61 3.95 9.64
N HIS A 18 0.63 4.29 10.00
CA HIS A 18 0.95 5.04 11.21
C HIS A 18 0.44 6.49 11.16
N GLU A 19 0.70 7.20 10.06
CA GLU A 19 0.26 8.59 9.91
C GLU A 19 -1.24 8.70 9.70
N GLY A 20 -1.82 7.81 8.90
CA GLY A 20 -3.26 7.77 8.63
C GLY A 20 -4.11 7.14 9.73
N ARG A 21 -3.49 6.52 10.73
CA ARG A 21 -4.18 5.75 11.80
C ARG A 21 -5.22 4.79 11.22
N CYS A 22 -4.77 3.99 10.26
CA CYS A 22 -5.61 3.06 9.52
C CYS A 22 -4.91 1.72 9.30
N PHE A 23 -5.70 0.67 9.05
CA PHE A 23 -5.13 -0.57 8.54
C PHE A 23 -4.74 -0.37 7.07
N VAL A 24 -3.58 -0.92 6.70
CA VAL A 24 -3.12 -0.95 5.31
C VAL A 24 -3.03 -2.39 4.86
N VAL A 25 -3.81 -2.74 3.83
CA VAL A 25 -3.74 -4.03 3.15
C VAL A 25 -3.12 -3.80 1.78
N SER A 26 -1.90 -4.24 1.62
CA SER A 26 -1.11 -4.04 0.41
C SER A 26 -0.89 -5.36 -0.31
N ALA A 27 -1.39 -5.46 -1.54
CA ALA A 27 -1.14 -6.57 -2.44
C ALA A 27 -0.02 -6.22 -3.41
N CYS A 28 1.00 -7.07 -3.48
CA CYS A 28 2.13 -6.92 -4.37
C CYS A 28 2.23 -8.10 -5.33
N GLN A 29 2.45 -7.80 -6.59
CA GLN A 29 2.62 -8.81 -7.62
C GLN A 29 3.94 -9.58 -7.44
N VAL A 30 3.95 -10.84 -7.82
CA VAL A 30 5.16 -11.66 -7.99
C VAL A 30 5.32 -11.95 -9.47
N GLN A 31 6.54 -11.76 -9.99
CA GLN A 31 6.87 -12.02 -11.39
C GLN A 31 8.28 -12.61 -11.47
N ASP A 32 8.37 -13.72 -12.18
CA ASP A 32 9.60 -14.49 -12.34
C ASP A 32 10.73 -13.72 -13.05
N SER A 33 11.88 -14.36 -13.12
CA SER A 33 13.05 -13.82 -13.83
C SER A 33 12.84 -13.78 -15.35
N PRO A 34 13.54 -12.88 -16.06
CA PRO A 34 13.54 -12.85 -17.53
C PRO A 34 13.83 -14.21 -18.14
N GLN A 35 14.78 -14.95 -17.58
CA GLN A 35 15.13 -16.30 -18.03
C GLN A 35 13.95 -17.27 -17.97
N SER A 36 13.20 -17.28 -16.84
CA SER A 36 12.02 -18.14 -16.69
C SER A 36 10.89 -17.73 -17.65
N LEU A 37 10.79 -16.44 -17.95
CA LEU A 37 9.75 -15.89 -18.84
C LEU A 37 10.13 -15.96 -20.31
N GLY A 38 11.37 -16.37 -20.65
CA GLY A 38 11.86 -16.44 -22.04
C GLY A 38 12.03 -15.07 -22.69
N VAL A 39 12.33 -14.04 -21.91
CA VAL A 39 12.53 -12.66 -22.39
C VAL A 39 13.91 -12.13 -22.00
N GLU A 40 14.41 -11.16 -22.74
CA GLU A 40 15.62 -10.40 -22.39
C GLU A 40 15.24 -8.98 -21.99
N ILE A 41 15.85 -8.52 -20.89
CA ILE A 41 15.69 -7.13 -20.43
C ILE A 41 17.07 -6.51 -20.27
N ALA A 42 17.30 -5.43 -21.00
CA ALA A 42 18.56 -4.71 -20.98
C ALA A 42 18.91 -4.25 -19.55
N ASN A 43 20.15 -4.52 -19.14
CA ASN A 43 20.68 -4.14 -17.82
C ASN A 43 19.98 -4.80 -16.62
N TRP A 44 19.28 -5.94 -16.83
CA TRP A 44 18.69 -6.72 -15.76
C TRP A 44 19.27 -8.14 -15.75
N PRO A 45 19.69 -8.69 -14.57
CA PRO A 45 20.19 -10.06 -14.48
C PRO A 45 19.11 -11.08 -14.92
N ALA A 46 19.51 -12.01 -15.79
CA ALA A 46 18.57 -12.96 -16.39
C ALA A 46 17.87 -13.86 -15.38
N ASP A 47 18.54 -14.19 -14.29
CA ASP A 47 18.08 -15.08 -13.20
C ASP A 47 17.37 -14.36 -12.05
N ARG A 48 17.37 -13.02 -12.06
CA ARG A 48 16.77 -12.23 -10.99
C ARG A 48 15.27 -12.01 -11.23
N PRO A 49 14.37 -12.32 -10.26
CA PRO A 49 12.96 -12.01 -10.38
C PRO A 49 12.70 -10.53 -10.70
N LEU A 50 11.76 -10.28 -11.60
CA LEU A 50 11.36 -8.91 -11.97
C LEU A 50 10.63 -8.22 -10.85
N ILE A 51 9.72 -8.94 -10.19
CA ILE A 51 8.96 -8.44 -9.04
C ILE A 51 8.97 -9.52 -7.94
N ALA A 52 9.55 -9.17 -6.82
CA ALA A 52 9.79 -10.13 -5.74
C ALA A 52 8.62 -10.26 -4.73
N GLY A 53 7.49 -9.61 -4.98
CA GLY A 53 6.40 -9.57 -4.02
C GLY A 53 6.59 -8.50 -2.94
N GLY A 54 6.00 -8.72 -1.78
CA GLY A 54 6.04 -7.81 -0.65
C GLY A 54 4.67 -7.45 -0.09
N SER A 55 3.65 -8.26 -0.42
CA SER A 55 2.30 -8.11 0.15
C SER A 55 2.37 -8.09 1.67
N VAL A 56 1.66 -7.17 2.30
CA VAL A 56 1.73 -6.94 3.74
C VAL A 56 0.40 -6.42 4.28
N ILE A 57 0.07 -6.79 5.50
CA ILE A 57 -1.03 -6.21 6.28
C ILE A 57 -0.41 -5.51 7.48
N VAL A 58 -0.76 -4.23 7.65
CA VAL A 58 -0.18 -3.34 8.66
C VAL A 58 -1.29 -2.75 9.51
N GLY A 59 -1.07 -2.73 10.81
CA GLY A 59 -1.95 -2.13 11.79
C GLY A 59 -1.82 -0.61 11.89
N PRO A 60 -2.77 0.07 12.56
CA PRO A 60 -2.85 1.54 12.57
C PRO A 60 -1.73 2.23 13.35
N MET A 61 -0.90 1.48 14.07
CA MET A 61 0.33 1.99 14.70
C MET A 61 1.60 1.71 13.89
N GLY A 62 1.46 1.17 12.65
CA GLY A 62 2.57 0.86 11.77
C GLY A 62 3.24 -0.50 12.03
N ASP A 63 2.66 -1.33 12.88
CA ASP A 63 3.09 -2.70 13.15
C ASP A 63 2.67 -3.63 12.02
N VAL A 64 3.51 -4.58 11.68
CA VAL A 64 3.21 -5.60 10.67
C VAL A 64 2.42 -6.72 11.30
N LEU A 65 1.15 -6.87 10.88
CA LEU A 65 0.26 -7.94 11.34
C LEU A 65 0.47 -9.25 10.58
N ALA A 66 0.75 -9.16 9.28
CA ALA A 66 1.08 -10.32 8.46
C ALA A 66 1.96 -9.93 7.27
N GLY A 67 2.88 -10.81 6.89
CA GLY A 67 3.85 -10.60 5.81
C GLY A 67 5.19 -10.03 6.30
N PRO A 68 6.01 -9.49 5.41
CA PRO A 68 5.78 -9.42 3.95
C PRO A 68 5.89 -10.78 3.25
N LEU A 69 4.96 -11.09 2.35
CA LEU A 69 5.01 -12.29 1.50
C LEU A 69 5.88 -11.99 0.28
N ARG A 70 6.99 -12.71 0.15
CA ARG A 70 7.99 -12.48 -0.91
C ARG A 70 8.41 -13.76 -1.59
N GLY A 71 8.71 -13.68 -2.88
CA GLY A 71 9.28 -14.77 -3.68
C GLY A 71 8.27 -15.84 -4.11
N GLU A 72 7.04 -15.74 -3.67
CA GLU A 72 5.99 -16.71 -3.98
C GLU A 72 4.62 -16.04 -4.09
N ALA A 73 3.74 -16.66 -4.87
CA ALA A 73 2.33 -16.30 -4.90
C ALA A 73 1.60 -17.02 -3.74
N GLY A 74 0.72 -16.31 -3.05
CA GLY A 74 0.01 -16.88 -1.91
C GLY A 74 -1.09 -15.98 -1.37
N LEU A 75 -1.79 -16.49 -0.37
CA LEU A 75 -2.80 -15.75 0.39
C LEU A 75 -2.19 -15.31 1.72
N LEU A 76 -2.33 -14.01 2.01
CA LEU A 76 -1.93 -13.43 3.29
C LEU A 76 -3.19 -13.03 4.05
N THR A 77 -3.29 -13.46 5.30
CA THR A 77 -4.43 -13.16 6.17
C THR A 77 -3.95 -12.67 7.53
N ALA A 78 -4.73 -11.79 8.14
CA ALA A 78 -4.55 -11.35 9.52
C ALA A 78 -5.90 -11.18 10.19
N GLU A 79 -5.94 -11.41 11.49
CA GLU A 79 -7.04 -11.00 12.33
C GLU A 79 -6.83 -9.52 12.71
N ILE A 80 -7.87 -8.71 12.58
CA ILE A 80 -7.84 -7.29 12.91
C ILE A 80 -8.89 -6.96 13.97
N ASP A 81 -8.51 -6.15 14.94
CA ASP A 81 -9.43 -5.53 15.90
C ASP A 81 -9.73 -4.10 15.44
N THR A 82 -10.98 -3.83 15.09
CA THR A 82 -11.38 -2.49 14.64
C THR A 82 -11.31 -1.44 15.75
N ASP A 83 -11.30 -1.85 17.01
CA ASP A 83 -11.10 -0.93 18.15
C ASP A 83 -9.69 -0.34 18.17
N ASP A 84 -8.73 -0.95 17.50
CA ASP A 84 -7.38 -0.39 17.32
C ASP A 84 -7.40 0.94 16.55
N LEU A 85 -8.39 1.16 15.69
CA LEU A 85 -8.57 2.46 15.03
C LEU A 85 -8.91 3.55 16.04
N ILE A 86 -9.75 3.24 17.02
CA ILE A 86 -10.15 4.17 18.10
C ILE A 86 -8.93 4.48 18.97
N ARG A 87 -8.20 3.43 19.39
CA ARG A 87 -6.99 3.56 20.23
C ARG A 87 -5.92 4.40 19.54
N ALA A 88 -5.67 4.13 18.26
CA ALA A 88 -4.66 4.84 17.48
C ALA A 88 -5.01 6.32 17.27
N ARG A 89 -6.28 6.65 17.01
CA ARG A 89 -6.76 8.02 16.83
C ARG A 89 -6.83 8.82 18.10
N TYR A 90 -6.91 8.17 19.23
CA TYR A 90 -6.86 8.86 20.52
C TYR A 90 -5.54 9.63 20.70
N ASP A 91 -4.45 9.04 20.26
CA ASP A 91 -3.12 9.65 20.31
C ASP A 91 -2.90 10.70 19.20
N TYR A 92 -3.28 10.37 17.98
CA TYR A 92 -3.04 11.22 16.81
C TYR A 92 -4.17 11.12 15.79
N ASP A 93 -4.96 12.17 15.64
CA ASP A 93 -6.07 12.24 14.70
C ASP A 93 -5.97 13.49 13.83
N VAL A 94 -5.33 13.34 12.66
CA VAL A 94 -5.02 14.43 11.71
C VAL A 94 -6.26 15.14 11.21
N VAL A 95 -7.35 14.39 11.01
CA VAL A 95 -8.63 14.94 10.51
C VAL A 95 -9.63 15.25 11.59
N GLY A 96 -9.33 14.89 12.85
CA GLY A 96 -10.12 15.17 14.03
C GLY A 96 -9.53 16.31 14.85
N HIS A 97 -9.02 15.99 16.07
CA HIS A 97 -8.57 17.02 17.02
C HIS A 97 -7.28 17.77 16.62
N TYR A 98 -6.51 17.24 15.64
CA TYR A 98 -5.36 17.96 15.04
C TYR A 98 -5.73 18.70 13.75
N ALA A 99 -6.97 18.62 13.28
CA ALA A 99 -7.39 19.34 12.09
C ALA A 99 -7.29 20.86 12.29
N ARG A 100 -6.89 21.56 11.24
CA ARG A 100 -6.76 23.01 11.22
C ARG A 100 -7.70 23.63 10.16
N PRO A 101 -9.04 23.55 10.38
CA PRO A 101 -10.02 24.15 9.46
C PRO A 101 -9.94 25.67 9.40
N ASP A 102 -9.23 26.29 10.35
CA ASP A 102 -8.89 27.70 10.34
C ASP A 102 -7.82 28.08 9.31
N ILE A 103 -7.06 27.09 8.79
CA ILE A 103 -5.97 27.29 7.81
C ILE A 103 -6.27 26.55 6.51
N PHE A 104 -6.85 25.35 6.58
CA PHE A 104 -7.05 24.47 5.43
C PHE A 104 -8.53 24.27 5.14
N GLU A 105 -8.90 24.41 3.88
CA GLU A 105 -10.24 24.11 3.35
C GLU A 105 -10.11 23.00 2.30
N LEU A 106 -10.90 21.93 2.45
CA LEU A 106 -11.02 20.85 1.45
C LEU A 106 -12.34 21.00 0.70
N THR A 107 -12.27 21.27 -0.59
CA THR A 107 -13.43 21.24 -1.48
C THR A 107 -13.50 19.92 -2.22
N VAL A 108 -14.62 19.21 -2.07
CA VAL A 108 -14.86 17.91 -2.71
C VAL A 108 -15.98 18.05 -3.74
N ASP A 109 -15.71 17.65 -4.99
CA ASP A 109 -16.69 17.59 -6.04
C ASP A 109 -17.31 16.18 -6.12
N GLU A 110 -18.49 16.03 -5.53
CA GLU A 110 -19.22 14.75 -5.46
C GLU A 110 -20.08 14.46 -6.69
N ARG A 111 -20.08 15.34 -7.69
CA ARG A 111 -20.87 15.12 -8.91
C ARG A 111 -20.36 13.89 -9.65
N ALA A 112 -21.30 13.09 -10.21
CA ALA A 112 -20.94 11.97 -11.06
C ALA A 112 -20.10 12.45 -12.27
N LYS A 113 -18.94 11.87 -12.47
CA LYS A 113 -18.02 12.17 -13.58
C LYS A 113 -17.99 10.98 -14.53
N PRO A 114 -18.84 10.94 -15.56
CA PRO A 114 -18.80 9.86 -16.54
C PRO A 114 -17.44 9.86 -17.24
N GLY A 115 -16.78 8.70 -17.28
CA GLY A 115 -15.47 8.54 -17.93
C GLY A 115 -15.51 8.72 -19.46
N VAL A 116 -16.72 8.70 -20.05
CA VAL A 116 -16.94 8.89 -21.49
C VAL A 116 -18.08 9.87 -21.71
N LYS A 117 -17.82 10.89 -22.52
CA LYS A 117 -18.84 11.84 -22.98
C LYS A 117 -19.03 11.63 -24.47
N PHE A 118 -20.26 11.24 -24.87
CA PHE A 118 -20.63 11.19 -26.29
C PHE A 118 -21.11 12.59 -26.73
N THR A 119 -20.47 13.12 -27.76
CA THR A 119 -20.90 14.36 -28.44
C THR A 119 -21.47 13.97 -29.81
N ALA A 120 -22.65 14.44 -30.13
CA ALA A 120 -23.24 14.30 -31.47
C ALA A 120 -22.57 15.27 -32.44
#